data_393a89823833b263ed80c7b550749259
#
_entry.id   393a89823833b263ed80c7b550749259
#
_cell.length_a   1.000
_cell.length_b   1.000
_cell.length_c   1.000
_cell.angle_alpha   90.00
_cell.angle_beta   90.00
_cell.angle_gamma   90.00
#
_symmetry.space_group_name_H-M   'P 1'
#
loop_
_entity.id
_entity.type
_entity.pdbx_description
1 polymer ?
#
loop_
_entity_poly.entity_id
_entity_poly.type
_entity_poly.pdbx_seq_one_letter_code
_entity_poly.pdbx_strand_id
1 'polypeptide(L)'
;MTMNHKTIRLFTWILHLIFFPVLAKSQNIIVILSDDHRYDFMSFMEESPEFLETPNLDRIAREGAHLANAFVTTSLCSPSRASILTGQYMRHHRVVDNQRPVPEGTKFFPEYLQNAGYTTGYVGKWHMGHEDDTPRKGFDHWVSFAGQGTYFDPTFNINGKRKAF
;
A
#
# COMPACT_ATOMS: atom_id res chain seq x y z
N MET A 1 22.15 -51.19 -21.64
CA MET A 1 21.96 -49.93 -22.38
C MET A 1 22.70 -48.86 -21.59
N THR A 2 23.96 -48.60 -21.96
CA THR A 2 24.83 -47.65 -21.20
C THR A 2 24.60 -46.25 -21.73
N MET A 3 24.10 -45.36 -20.87
CA MET A 3 23.94 -43.95 -21.23
C MET A 3 25.28 -43.29 -21.53
N ASN A 4 25.35 -42.54 -22.63
CA ASN A 4 26.56 -41.82 -23.06
C ASN A 4 26.92 -40.67 -22.06
N HIS A 5 28.19 -40.48 -21.82
CA HIS A 5 28.73 -39.43 -20.91
C HIS A 5 28.17 -38.01 -21.19
N LYS A 6 27.89 -37.69 -22.43
CA LYS A 6 27.26 -36.40 -22.81
C LYS A 6 25.82 -36.30 -22.31
N THR A 7 25.05 -37.39 -22.35
CA THR A 7 23.66 -37.45 -21.88
C THR A 7 23.61 -37.37 -20.36
N ILE A 8 24.53 -38.01 -19.65
CA ILE A 8 24.63 -37.91 -18.18
C ILE A 8 24.97 -36.48 -17.75
N ARG A 9 25.93 -35.83 -18.41
CA ARG A 9 26.29 -34.43 -18.11
C ARG A 9 25.11 -33.47 -18.35
N LEU A 10 24.39 -33.66 -19.44
CA LEU A 10 23.21 -32.82 -19.75
C LEU A 10 22.12 -33.01 -18.68
N PHE A 11 21.84 -34.23 -18.25
CA PHE A 11 20.88 -34.52 -17.17
C PHE A 11 21.32 -33.92 -15.84
N THR A 12 22.63 -33.94 -15.50
CA THR A 12 23.16 -33.35 -14.27
C THR A 12 23.00 -31.82 -14.29
N TRP A 13 23.23 -31.17 -15.43
CA TRP A 13 23.02 -29.72 -15.58
C TRP A 13 21.56 -29.32 -15.49
N ILE A 14 20.65 -30.10 -16.09
CA ILE A 14 19.20 -29.88 -16.01
C ILE A 14 18.71 -30.06 -14.56
N LEU A 15 19.22 -31.08 -13.85
CA LEU A 15 18.87 -31.33 -12.45
C LEU A 15 19.35 -30.18 -11.53
N HIS A 16 20.53 -29.60 -11.79
CA HIS A 16 21.04 -28.43 -11.05
C HIS A 16 20.21 -27.16 -11.32
N LEU A 17 19.71 -26.96 -12.53
CA LEU A 17 18.82 -25.85 -12.87
C LEU A 17 17.44 -25.94 -12.20
N ILE A 18 16.94 -27.19 -11.99
CA ILE A 18 15.65 -27.42 -11.35
C ILE A 18 15.75 -27.29 -9.80
N PHE A 19 16.93 -27.55 -9.23
CA PHE A 19 17.17 -27.53 -7.78
C PHE A 19 17.88 -26.27 -7.25
N PHE A 20 18.05 -25.21 -8.06
CA PHE A 20 18.42 -23.93 -7.51
C PHE A 20 17.14 -23.31 -6.90
N PRO A 21 16.95 -23.37 -5.57
CA PRO A 21 15.89 -22.58 -4.95
C PRO A 21 16.29 -21.13 -5.21
N VAL A 22 15.56 -20.44 -6.07
CA VAL A 22 15.58 -18.99 -6.07
C VAL A 22 15.09 -18.61 -4.67
N LEU A 23 16.04 -18.32 -3.80
CA LEU A 23 15.79 -17.70 -2.49
C LEU A 23 15.26 -16.28 -2.80
N ALA A 24 14.01 -16.23 -3.25
CA ALA A 24 13.27 -15.00 -3.33
C ALA A 24 13.17 -14.48 -1.89
N LYS A 25 14.03 -13.53 -1.53
CA LYS A 25 13.84 -12.80 -0.28
C LYS A 25 12.51 -12.10 -0.38
N SER A 26 11.56 -12.47 0.47
CA SER A 26 10.34 -11.69 0.65
C SER A 26 10.75 -10.29 1.10
N GLN A 27 10.38 -9.27 0.32
CA GLN A 27 10.66 -7.90 0.67
C GLN A 27 9.51 -7.36 1.51
N ASN A 28 9.82 -6.62 2.57
CA ASN A 28 8.79 -5.84 3.27
C ASN A 28 8.29 -4.71 2.37
N ILE A 29 6.99 -4.49 2.39
CA ILE A 29 6.32 -3.45 1.60
C ILE A 29 5.77 -2.42 2.59
N ILE A 30 6.17 -1.16 2.45
CA ILE A 30 5.65 -0.04 3.23
C ILE A 30 5.03 0.96 2.25
N VAL A 31 3.74 1.23 2.42
CA VAL A 31 3.02 2.27 1.68
C VAL A 31 2.76 3.43 2.62
N ILE A 32 3.30 4.59 2.32
CA ILE A 32 3.08 5.83 3.07
C ILE A 32 2.26 6.76 2.19
N LEU A 33 1.05 7.10 2.64
CA LEU A 33 0.14 8.02 1.96
C LEU A 33 0.02 9.30 2.77
N SER A 34 0.55 10.40 2.25
CA SER A 34 0.34 11.73 2.80
C SER A 34 -1.04 12.27 2.38
N ASP A 35 -1.81 12.81 3.32
CA ASP A 35 -3.13 13.40 3.06
C ASP A 35 -2.97 14.86 2.63
N ASP A 36 -3.65 15.27 1.56
CA ASP A 36 -3.64 16.63 1.00
C ASP A 36 -2.24 17.21 0.72
N HIS A 37 -1.25 16.36 0.45
CA HIS A 37 0.10 16.79 0.09
C HIS A 37 0.13 17.31 -1.34
N ARG A 38 0.53 18.54 -1.52
CA ARG A 38 0.68 19.15 -2.83
C ARG A 38 1.87 18.55 -3.58
N TYR A 39 1.73 18.43 -4.91
CA TYR A 39 2.76 17.88 -5.79
C TYR A 39 4.09 18.65 -5.70
N ASP A 40 4.03 20.00 -5.63
CA ASP A 40 5.18 20.89 -5.55
C ASP A 40 5.78 21.07 -4.14
N PHE A 41 5.24 20.38 -3.12
CA PHE A 41 5.73 20.46 -1.74
C PHE A 41 6.72 19.34 -1.40
N MET A 42 7.72 19.20 -2.27
CA MET A 42 8.90 18.36 -2.05
C MET A 42 10.12 19.16 -2.51
N SER A 43 11.12 19.35 -1.63
CA SER A 43 12.21 20.31 -1.90
C SER A 43 13.13 19.95 -3.07
N PHE A 44 13.03 18.75 -3.61
CA PHE A 44 13.72 18.38 -4.87
C PHE A 44 12.98 18.82 -6.14
N MET A 45 11.76 19.31 -6.03
CA MET A 45 10.97 19.80 -7.16
C MET A 45 11.41 21.22 -7.54
N GLU A 46 11.45 21.54 -8.84
CA GLU A 46 11.85 22.84 -9.35
C GLU A 46 10.91 23.96 -8.86
N GLU A 47 9.62 23.66 -8.75
CA GLU A 47 8.57 24.60 -8.32
C GLU A 47 8.39 24.65 -6.80
N SER A 48 9.24 23.97 -6.02
CA SER A 48 9.06 23.93 -4.56
C SER A 48 9.30 25.31 -3.94
N PRO A 49 8.55 25.67 -2.88
CA PRO A 49 8.82 26.90 -2.13
C PRO A 49 10.23 26.90 -1.54
N GLU A 50 10.93 28.05 -1.62
CA GLU A 50 12.32 28.19 -1.13
C GLU A 50 12.52 27.85 0.35
N PHE A 51 11.47 28.03 1.17
CA PHE A 51 11.52 27.73 2.61
C PHE A 51 11.35 26.25 2.93
N LEU A 52 11.00 25.41 1.94
CA LEU A 52 10.65 24.01 2.16
C LEU A 52 11.89 23.13 2.18
N GLU A 53 12.01 22.34 3.22
CA GLU A 53 13.04 21.32 3.35
C GLU A 53 12.40 19.93 3.58
N THR A 54 12.61 19.00 2.65
CA THR A 54 12.12 17.62 2.75
C THR A 54 13.24 16.58 2.56
N PRO A 55 14.30 16.63 3.39
CA PRO A 55 15.54 15.89 3.12
C PRO A 55 15.35 14.36 3.03
N ASN A 56 14.37 13.82 3.74
CA ASN A 56 14.07 12.38 3.69
C ASN A 56 13.31 11.99 2.42
N LEU A 57 12.37 12.83 1.93
CA LEU A 57 11.70 12.61 0.65
C LEU A 57 12.69 12.76 -0.50
N ASP A 58 13.56 13.76 -0.44
CA ASP A 58 14.62 13.98 -1.41
C ASP A 58 15.56 12.78 -1.51
N ARG A 59 15.90 12.18 -0.37
CA ARG A 59 16.70 10.96 -0.35
C ARG A 59 15.98 9.81 -1.03
N ILE A 60 14.70 9.60 -0.76
CA ILE A 60 13.89 8.56 -1.42
C ILE A 60 13.85 8.80 -2.92
N ALA A 61 13.69 10.05 -3.36
CA ALA A 61 13.67 10.39 -4.78
C ALA A 61 15.03 10.12 -5.46
N ARG A 62 16.16 10.41 -4.78
CA ARG A 62 17.51 10.20 -5.33
C ARG A 62 17.96 8.74 -5.32
N GLU A 63 17.63 7.99 -4.27
CA GLU A 63 18.07 6.60 -4.09
C GLU A 63 17.07 5.59 -4.67
N GLY A 64 15.85 6.01 -4.93
CA GLY A 64 14.75 5.21 -5.48
C GLY A 64 14.27 5.72 -6.83
N ALA A 65 12.98 6.01 -6.94
CA ALA A 65 12.37 6.52 -8.16
C ALA A 65 11.31 7.60 -7.84
N HIS A 66 11.35 8.71 -8.57
CA HIS A 66 10.30 9.71 -8.61
C HIS A 66 9.43 9.50 -9.86
N LEU A 67 8.13 9.29 -9.66
CA LEU A 67 7.16 9.13 -10.74
C LEU A 67 6.58 10.50 -11.12
N ALA A 68 7.27 11.23 -11.97
CA ALA A 68 6.93 12.61 -12.34
C ALA A 68 5.53 12.74 -13.00
N ASN A 69 5.03 11.69 -13.65
CA ASN A 69 3.75 11.67 -14.35
C ASN A 69 2.75 10.70 -13.70
N ALA A 70 2.70 10.66 -12.38
CA ALA A 70 1.67 9.93 -11.66
C ALA A 70 0.41 10.77 -11.50
N PHE A 71 -0.75 10.20 -11.80
CA PHE A 71 -2.03 10.89 -11.76
C PHE A 71 -3.01 10.14 -10.85
N VAL A 72 -3.71 10.88 -10.01
CA VAL A 72 -4.80 10.33 -9.21
C VAL A 72 -6.07 10.22 -10.06
N THR A 73 -6.80 9.13 -9.93
CA THR A 73 -8.03 8.89 -10.72
C THR A 73 -9.20 9.76 -10.28
N THR A 74 -9.25 10.11 -9.00
CA THR A 74 -10.25 11.00 -8.41
C THR A 74 -9.60 11.72 -7.23
N SER A 75 -9.44 13.04 -7.33
CA SER A 75 -8.77 13.88 -6.33
C SER A 75 -9.69 14.20 -5.16
N LEU A 76 -10.13 13.16 -4.43
CA LEU A 76 -10.95 13.26 -3.23
C LEU A 76 -10.58 12.12 -2.27
N CYS A 77 -10.57 12.37 -0.97
CA CYS A 77 -10.06 11.46 0.06
C CYS A 77 -10.55 10.01 -0.09
N SER A 78 -11.84 9.76 0.09
CA SER A 78 -12.39 8.38 0.08
C SER A 78 -12.28 7.70 -1.27
N PRO A 79 -12.63 8.33 -2.42
CA PRO A 79 -12.46 7.71 -3.74
C PRO A 79 -11.01 7.39 -4.08
N SER A 80 -10.07 8.28 -3.74
CA SER A 80 -8.64 8.03 -3.96
C SER A 80 -8.13 6.85 -3.14
N ARG A 81 -8.50 6.79 -1.86
CA ARG A 81 -8.14 5.68 -0.96
C ARG A 81 -8.71 4.36 -1.45
N ALA A 82 -9.97 4.35 -1.88
CA ALA A 82 -10.59 3.18 -2.48
C ALA A 82 -9.86 2.73 -3.75
N SER A 83 -9.49 3.67 -4.63
CA SER A 83 -8.71 3.35 -5.85
C SER A 83 -7.35 2.74 -5.51
N ILE A 84 -6.61 3.30 -4.55
CA ILE A 84 -5.31 2.79 -4.10
C ILE A 84 -5.45 1.37 -3.53
N LEU A 85 -6.41 1.16 -2.62
CA LEU A 85 -6.57 -0.12 -1.93
C LEU A 85 -7.15 -1.23 -2.80
N THR A 86 -7.96 -0.89 -3.80
CA THR A 86 -8.60 -1.88 -4.68
C THR A 86 -7.89 -2.08 -6.02
N GLY A 87 -7.04 -1.14 -6.44
CA GLY A 87 -6.48 -1.09 -7.79
C GLY A 87 -7.53 -0.81 -8.87
N GLN A 88 -8.69 -0.23 -8.51
CA GLN A 88 -9.81 -0.03 -9.41
C GLN A 88 -10.16 1.46 -9.58
N TYR A 89 -10.78 1.77 -10.71
CA TYR A 89 -11.38 3.09 -10.93
C TYR A 89 -12.68 3.24 -10.14
N MET A 90 -13.05 4.48 -9.81
CA MET A 90 -14.25 4.86 -9.05
C MET A 90 -15.54 4.18 -9.55
N ARG A 91 -15.70 4.04 -10.87
CA ARG A 91 -16.86 3.36 -11.48
C ARG A 91 -17.03 1.90 -11.06
N HIS A 92 -15.94 1.25 -10.64
CA HIS A 92 -15.96 -0.16 -10.20
C HIS A 92 -16.09 -0.28 -8.69
N HIS A 93 -15.26 0.43 -7.91
CA HIS A 93 -15.32 0.38 -6.44
C HIS A 93 -16.47 1.21 -5.86
N ARG A 94 -17.11 2.10 -6.64
CA ARG A 94 -18.33 2.86 -6.31
C ARG A 94 -18.25 3.80 -5.10
N VAL A 95 -17.10 4.05 -4.57
CA VAL A 95 -16.86 5.09 -3.57
C VAL A 95 -16.70 6.41 -4.33
N VAL A 96 -17.76 7.19 -4.42
CA VAL A 96 -17.84 8.37 -5.29
C VAL A 96 -17.69 9.69 -4.54
N ASP A 97 -17.82 9.65 -3.22
CA ASP A 97 -17.71 10.80 -2.33
C ASP A 97 -17.16 10.38 -0.96
N ASN A 98 -16.98 11.34 -0.05
CA ASN A 98 -16.44 11.09 1.30
C ASN A 98 -17.48 10.50 2.28
N GLN A 99 -18.71 10.34 1.89
CA GLN A 99 -19.80 9.86 2.75
C GLN A 99 -20.06 8.36 2.52
N ARG A 100 -19.82 7.90 1.31
CA ARG A 100 -20.15 6.52 0.95
C ARG A 100 -19.16 5.52 1.50
N PRO A 101 -19.66 4.46 2.14
CA PRO A 101 -18.82 3.34 2.53
C PRO A 101 -18.39 2.54 1.30
N VAL A 102 -17.36 1.75 1.49
CA VAL A 102 -16.97 0.74 0.52
C VAL A 102 -18.07 -0.32 0.43
N PRO A 103 -18.53 -0.73 -0.77
CA PRO A 103 -19.49 -1.80 -0.92
C PRO A 103 -19.02 -3.09 -0.21
N GLU A 104 -20.00 -3.80 0.37
CA GLU A 104 -19.75 -5.09 1.00
C GLU A 104 -19.08 -6.08 0.02
N GLY A 105 -18.15 -6.88 0.49
CA GLY A 105 -17.42 -7.84 -0.32
C GLY A 105 -16.29 -7.24 -1.18
N THR A 106 -16.05 -5.93 -1.11
CA THR A 106 -14.90 -5.31 -1.79
C THR A 106 -13.61 -5.90 -1.27
N LYS A 107 -12.75 -6.36 -2.18
CA LYS A 107 -11.42 -6.90 -1.85
C LYS A 107 -10.37 -5.81 -1.97
N PHE A 108 -9.47 -5.78 -1.01
CA PHE A 108 -8.31 -4.89 -0.97
C PHE A 108 -7.02 -5.65 -1.28
N PHE A 109 -6.03 -4.97 -1.85
CA PHE A 109 -4.77 -5.63 -2.21
C PHE A 109 -4.06 -6.33 -1.03
N PRO A 110 -4.16 -5.87 0.23
CA PRO A 110 -3.55 -6.57 1.36
C PRO A 110 -4.10 -8.00 1.58
N GLU A 111 -5.35 -8.29 1.19
CA GLU A 111 -5.87 -9.66 1.24
C GLU A 111 -5.08 -10.63 0.35
N TYR A 112 -4.61 -10.14 -0.81
CA TYR A 112 -3.76 -10.94 -1.70
C TYR A 112 -2.35 -11.12 -1.12
N LEU A 113 -1.83 -10.11 -0.41
CA LEU A 113 -0.56 -10.21 0.29
C LEU A 113 -0.63 -11.21 1.45
N GLN A 114 -1.73 -11.21 2.23
CA GLN A 114 -1.95 -12.22 3.27
C GLN A 114 -1.97 -13.64 2.68
N ASN A 115 -2.64 -13.83 1.55
CA ASN A 115 -2.66 -15.12 0.86
C ASN A 115 -1.27 -15.55 0.37
N ALA A 116 -0.36 -14.61 0.16
CA ALA A 116 1.05 -14.85 -0.17
C ALA A 116 1.95 -14.99 1.08
N GLY A 117 1.38 -15.00 2.30
CA GLY A 117 2.10 -15.21 3.55
C GLY A 117 2.63 -13.94 4.22
N TYR A 118 2.22 -12.75 3.78
CA TYR A 118 2.57 -11.51 4.46
C TYR A 118 1.70 -11.27 5.69
N THR A 119 2.30 -10.73 6.73
CA THR A 119 1.56 -10.07 7.82
C THR A 119 1.32 -8.63 7.42
N THR A 120 0.08 -8.17 7.54
CA THR A 120 -0.36 -6.88 7.03
C THR A 120 -0.84 -5.95 8.13
N GLY A 121 -0.59 -4.67 8.01
CA GLY A 121 -1.04 -3.67 8.97
C GLY A 121 -1.55 -2.40 8.29
N TYR A 122 -2.52 -1.75 8.91
CA TYR A 122 -3.04 -0.45 8.54
C TYR A 122 -2.94 0.51 9.72
N VAL A 123 -2.37 1.68 9.48
CA VAL A 123 -2.28 2.74 10.48
C VAL A 123 -2.65 4.07 9.83
N GLY A 124 -3.68 4.73 10.32
CA GLY A 124 -4.08 6.05 9.89
C GLY A 124 -5.54 6.20 9.46
N LYS A 125 -5.80 7.19 8.63
CA LYS A 125 -7.11 7.60 8.16
C LYS A 125 -7.70 6.59 7.18
N TRP A 126 -8.80 5.95 7.56
CA TRP A 126 -9.58 5.10 6.65
C TRP A 126 -10.51 5.91 5.75
N HIS A 127 -11.41 6.67 6.35
CA HIS A 127 -12.31 7.64 5.72
C HIS A 127 -13.14 7.09 4.53
N MET A 128 -13.46 5.82 4.52
CA MET A 128 -14.43 5.23 3.57
C MET A 128 -15.67 4.77 4.34
N GLY A 129 -16.73 5.60 4.34
CA GLY A 129 -17.85 5.51 5.26
C GLY A 129 -17.62 6.39 6.48
N HIS A 130 -18.34 7.50 6.55
CA HIS A 130 -18.10 8.68 7.39
C HIS A 130 -17.63 8.38 8.83
N GLU A 131 -18.37 7.53 9.56
CA GLU A 131 -18.06 7.19 10.96
C GLU A 131 -17.47 5.81 11.16
N ASP A 132 -17.15 5.10 10.07
CA ASP A 132 -16.74 3.72 10.13
C ASP A 132 -15.22 3.59 10.14
N ASP A 133 -14.67 3.24 11.30
CA ASP A 133 -13.25 2.96 11.53
C ASP A 133 -12.99 1.49 11.90
N THR A 134 -13.96 0.61 11.64
CA THR A 134 -13.84 -0.81 12.00
C THR A 134 -12.74 -1.53 11.20
N PRO A 135 -12.04 -2.51 11.81
CA PRO A 135 -11.03 -3.29 11.10
C PRO A 135 -11.56 -3.93 9.83
N ARG A 136 -10.75 -3.95 8.79
CA ARG A 136 -11.08 -4.52 7.49
C ARG A 136 -10.35 -5.83 7.23
N LYS A 137 -10.97 -6.68 6.44
CA LYS A 137 -10.29 -7.87 5.90
C LYS A 137 -9.03 -7.47 5.15
N GLY A 138 -8.01 -8.31 5.25
CA GLY A 138 -6.73 -8.02 4.63
C GLY A 138 -5.73 -7.31 5.57
N PHE A 139 -6.11 -7.04 6.83
CA PHE A 139 -5.21 -6.45 7.82
C PHE A 139 -5.21 -7.25 9.12
N ASP A 140 -4.02 -7.72 9.51
CA ASP A 140 -3.78 -8.41 10.79
C ASP A 140 -3.69 -7.42 11.95
N HIS A 141 -3.20 -6.21 11.66
CA HIS A 141 -3.10 -5.11 12.60
C HIS A 141 -3.84 -3.89 12.06
N TRP A 142 -4.62 -3.28 12.94
CA TRP A 142 -5.48 -2.15 12.57
C TRP A 142 -5.39 -1.03 13.60
N VAL A 143 -5.03 0.16 13.15
CA VAL A 143 -5.13 1.40 13.93
C VAL A 143 -5.74 2.46 13.03
N SER A 144 -6.95 2.89 13.31
CA SER A 144 -7.66 3.89 12.52
C SER A 144 -8.53 4.79 13.39
N PHE A 145 -9.18 5.74 12.79
CA PHE A 145 -10.10 6.68 13.43
C PHE A 145 -11.28 7.00 12.49
N ALA A 146 -12.40 7.42 13.06
CA ALA A 146 -13.60 7.78 12.32
C ALA A 146 -13.40 9.09 11.54
N GLY A 147 -13.94 9.15 10.33
CA GLY A 147 -13.97 10.33 9.47
C GLY A 147 -12.60 10.97 9.23
N GLN A 148 -12.49 12.25 9.57
CA GLN A 148 -11.25 13.04 9.47
C GLN A 148 -10.35 12.93 10.71
N GLY A 149 -10.87 12.34 11.80
CA GLY A 149 -10.19 12.33 13.09
C GLY A 149 -10.21 13.67 13.81
N THR A 150 -9.55 13.70 14.98
CA THR A 150 -9.33 14.90 15.78
C THR A 150 -7.85 15.05 16.09
N TYR A 151 -7.33 16.28 16.11
CA TYR A 151 -5.91 16.54 16.40
C TYR A 151 -5.58 16.53 17.88
N PHE A 152 -6.57 16.87 18.74
CA PHE A 152 -6.41 16.88 20.20
C PHE A 152 -7.27 15.78 20.78
N ASP A 153 -6.74 15.09 21.78
CA ASP A 153 -7.41 13.96 22.47
C ASP A 153 -8.05 12.96 21.49
N PRO A 154 -7.26 12.44 20.52
CA PRO A 154 -7.81 11.57 19.48
C PRO A 154 -8.29 10.24 20.04
N THR A 155 -9.35 9.71 19.46
CA THR A 155 -9.80 8.33 19.72
C THR A 155 -9.44 7.45 18.54
N PHE A 156 -8.64 6.41 18.78
CA PHE A 156 -8.30 5.41 17.78
C PHE A 156 -9.06 4.10 17.99
N ASN A 157 -9.40 3.45 16.91
CA ASN A 157 -9.81 2.05 16.91
C ASN A 157 -8.56 1.18 16.72
N ILE A 158 -8.17 0.47 17.75
CA ILE A 158 -7.02 -0.43 17.74
C ILE A 158 -7.54 -1.87 17.75
N ASN A 159 -7.47 -2.54 16.62
CA ASN A 159 -7.95 -3.93 16.44
C ASN A 159 -9.38 -4.14 16.97
N GLY A 160 -10.28 -3.20 16.70
CA GLY A 160 -11.69 -3.26 17.09
C GLY A 160 -12.00 -2.68 18.49
N LYS A 161 -10.99 -2.18 19.23
CA LYS A 161 -11.17 -1.53 20.53
C LYS A 161 -10.85 -0.05 20.44
N ARG A 162 -11.79 0.81 20.81
CA ARG A 162 -11.59 2.26 20.85
C ARG A 162 -10.81 2.67 22.09
N LYS A 163 -9.82 3.54 21.91
CA LYS A 163 -8.99 4.10 22.97
C LYS A 163 -8.75 5.59 22.71
N ALA A 164 -9.04 6.42 23.69
CA ALA A 164 -8.68 7.84 23.72
C ALA A 164 -7.23 8.02 24.18
N PHE A 165 -6.55 9.06 23.67
CA PHE A 165 -5.16 9.40 23.99
C PHE A 165 -5.04 10.88 24.36
#